data_f51677eedc88a965ed9fb5d287248f33
#
_entry.id   f51677eedc88a965ed9fb5d287248f33
#
_cell.length_a   1.000
_cell.length_b   1.000
_cell.length_c   1.000
_cell.angle_alpha   90.00
_cell.angle_beta   90.00
_cell.angle_gamma   90.00
#
_symmetry.space_group_name_H-M   'P 1'
#
loop_
_entity.id
_entity.type
_entity.pdbx_description
1 polymer ?
#
loop_
_entity_poly.entity_id
_entity_poly.type
_entity_poly.pdbx_seq_one_letter_code
_entity_poly.pdbx_strand_id
1 'polypeptide(L)'
;MLSGCNDVAANPPNTDARAEFVLREDANLAAAPVAIVSVDGVPADLSARFRQSLDEAAAARRIAVAAPAKARYLVRGYLTASPIEGGAEIDIVWDVFTPDKQRAQRLSDSIAVKGSGDDAWATIDDAALNSVAGKCADDLAAYLSNTPEAAPASAALSYAQSQ
;
A
#
# COMPACT_ATOMS: atom_id res chain seq x y z
N MET A 1 27.76 28.65 38.97
CA MET A 1 27.97 27.37 38.33
C MET A 1 26.65 26.90 37.75
N LEU A 2 26.38 27.22 36.50
CA LEU A 2 25.12 26.88 35.85
C LEU A 2 25.36 25.71 34.93
N SER A 3 24.90 24.54 35.33
CA SER A 3 24.84 23.35 34.50
C SER A 3 23.66 23.51 33.53
N GLY A 4 23.97 23.81 32.27
CA GLY A 4 22.99 23.78 31.22
C GLY A 4 22.62 22.33 30.90
N CYS A 5 21.41 21.94 31.25
CA CYS A 5 20.81 20.74 30.68
C CYS A 5 20.47 21.04 29.22
N ASN A 6 21.29 20.56 28.32
CA ASN A 6 20.90 20.43 26.92
C ASN A 6 19.93 19.25 26.84
N ASP A 7 18.64 19.53 26.98
CA ASP A 7 17.63 18.65 26.48
C ASP A 7 17.70 18.68 24.95
N VAL A 8 18.55 17.81 24.43
CA VAL A 8 18.43 17.40 23.04
C VAL A 8 17.12 16.61 22.99
N ALA A 9 16.04 17.29 22.57
CA ALA A 9 14.83 16.59 22.21
C ALA A 9 15.23 15.51 21.22
N ALA A 10 15.24 14.26 21.66
CA ALA A 10 15.44 13.12 20.78
C ALA A 10 14.37 13.23 19.70
N ASN A 11 14.77 13.47 18.46
CA ASN A 11 13.88 13.26 17.31
C ASN A 11 13.22 11.91 17.55
N PRO A 12 11.89 11.82 17.54
CA PRO A 12 11.27 10.51 17.57
C PRO A 12 11.89 9.71 16.44
N PRO A 13 12.25 8.45 16.67
CA PRO A 13 12.82 7.64 15.61
C PRO A 13 11.90 7.76 14.42
N ASN A 14 12.50 8.07 13.27
CA ASN A 14 11.78 8.14 12.00
C ASN A 14 11.01 6.83 11.85
N THR A 15 9.72 6.84 12.14
CA THR A 15 8.83 5.69 12.05
C THR A 15 8.40 5.44 10.60
N ASP A 16 9.26 5.78 9.64
CA ASP A 16 9.25 5.20 8.31
C ASP A 16 9.85 3.77 8.31
N ALA A 17 9.79 3.09 9.45
CA ALA A 17 9.94 1.66 9.49
C ALA A 17 8.84 1.10 8.59
N ARG A 18 9.23 0.57 7.43
CA ARG A 18 8.37 -0.20 6.55
C ARG A 18 7.57 -1.14 7.43
N ALA A 19 6.29 -0.87 7.62
CA ALA A 19 5.41 -1.78 8.31
C ALA A 19 5.24 -2.98 7.38
N GLU A 20 6.11 -3.97 7.53
CA GLU A 20 6.03 -5.20 6.78
C GLU A 20 4.87 -6.02 7.34
N PHE A 21 3.74 -5.95 6.67
CA PHE A 21 2.64 -6.86 6.93
C PHE A 21 2.89 -8.16 6.17
N VAL A 22 2.73 -9.27 6.86
CA VAL A 22 2.77 -10.59 6.25
C VAL A 22 1.36 -10.99 5.87
N LEU A 23 1.17 -11.43 4.63
CA LEU A 23 -0.11 -11.93 4.15
C LEU A 23 -0.56 -13.13 5.00
N ARG A 24 -1.77 -13.04 5.54
CA ARG A 24 -2.42 -14.14 6.25
C ARG A 24 -3.31 -14.91 5.28
N GLU A 25 -2.95 -16.13 4.99
CA GLU A 25 -3.64 -16.98 4.01
C GLU A 25 -5.06 -17.36 4.43
N ASP A 26 -5.33 -17.38 5.74
CA ASP A 26 -6.64 -17.69 6.32
C ASP A 26 -7.60 -16.49 6.39
N ALA A 27 -7.12 -15.30 6.00
CA ALA A 27 -7.91 -14.09 6.03
C ALA A 27 -8.95 -14.03 4.90
N ASN A 28 -10.10 -13.45 5.21
CA ASN A 28 -11.14 -13.16 4.22
C ASN A 28 -11.05 -11.71 3.77
N LEU A 29 -10.28 -11.42 2.73
CA LEU A 29 -10.09 -10.07 2.21
C LEU A 29 -11.39 -9.43 1.70
N ALA A 30 -12.38 -10.24 1.28
CA ALA A 30 -13.67 -9.73 0.84
C ALA A 30 -14.47 -9.06 1.97
N ALA A 31 -14.15 -9.38 3.23
CA ALA A 31 -14.77 -8.74 4.40
C ALA A 31 -14.19 -7.35 4.73
N ALA A 32 -13.08 -6.98 4.11
CA ALA A 32 -12.43 -5.68 4.25
C ALA A 32 -12.41 -4.92 2.90
N PRO A 33 -13.56 -4.54 2.33
CA PRO A 33 -13.62 -3.88 1.04
C PRO A 33 -12.89 -2.55 1.07
N VAL A 34 -12.16 -2.25 -0.01
CA VAL A 34 -11.33 -1.06 -0.15
C VAL A 34 -11.77 -0.23 -1.35
N ALA A 35 -11.76 1.09 -1.22
CA ALA A 35 -11.88 2.00 -2.34
C ALA A 35 -10.55 2.63 -2.65
N ILE A 36 -10.06 2.46 -3.86
CA ILE A 36 -8.87 3.17 -4.36
C ILE A 36 -9.32 4.55 -4.83
N VAL A 37 -9.14 5.54 -3.96
CA VAL A 37 -9.65 6.90 -4.18
C VAL A 37 -8.81 7.65 -5.21
N SER A 38 -7.49 7.55 -5.10
CA SER A 38 -6.56 8.14 -6.05
C SER A 38 -5.26 7.35 -6.12
N VAL A 39 -4.59 7.50 -7.26
CA VAL A 39 -3.19 7.10 -7.45
C VAL A 39 -2.49 8.28 -8.12
N ASP A 40 -1.61 8.91 -7.39
CA ASP A 40 -0.90 10.11 -7.82
C ASP A 40 0.55 9.77 -8.22
N GLY A 41 1.15 10.57 -9.09
CA GLY A 41 2.53 10.42 -9.54
C GLY A 41 2.72 9.60 -10.81
N VAL A 42 1.73 8.83 -11.22
CA VAL A 42 1.75 8.13 -12.52
C VAL A 42 1.42 9.13 -13.63
N PRO A 43 2.23 9.21 -14.71
CA PRO A 43 1.94 10.08 -15.84
C PRO A 43 0.54 9.83 -16.44
N ALA A 44 -0.07 10.88 -16.97
CA ALA A 44 -1.45 10.83 -17.46
C ALA A 44 -1.68 9.78 -18.57
N ASP A 45 -0.69 9.57 -19.43
CA ASP A 45 -0.72 8.58 -20.52
C ASP A 45 -0.63 7.13 -20.02
N LEU A 46 -0.05 6.90 -18.83
CA LEU A 46 0.06 5.58 -18.20
C LEU A 46 -1.05 5.32 -17.18
N SER A 47 -1.72 6.35 -16.69
CA SER A 47 -2.61 6.30 -15.55
C SER A 47 -3.77 5.31 -15.72
N ALA A 48 -4.43 5.32 -16.89
CA ALA A 48 -5.55 4.42 -17.19
C ALA A 48 -5.11 2.95 -17.24
N ARG A 49 -3.96 2.68 -17.87
CA ARG A 49 -3.39 1.32 -17.96
C ARG A 49 -2.95 0.83 -16.61
N PHE A 50 -2.30 1.69 -15.82
CA PHE A 50 -1.90 1.35 -14.46
C PHE A 50 -3.12 1.01 -13.60
N ARG A 51 -4.18 1.81 -13.68
CA ARG A 51 -5.42 1.55 -12.94
C ARG A 51 -6.03 0.21 -13.31
N GLN A 52 -6.09 -0.11 -14.60
CA GLN A 52 -6.58 -1.41 -15.07
C GLN A 52 -5.72 -2.55 -14.51
N SER A 53 -4.40 -2.46 -14.61
CA SER A 53 -3.47 -3.47 -14.09
C SER A 53 -3.62 -3.64 -12.56
N LEU A 54 -3.85 -2.55 -11.84
CA LEU A 54 -4.06 -2.59 -10.39
C LEU A 54 -5.38 -3.26 -10.02
N ASP A 55 -6.46 -2.96 -10.75
CA ASP A 55 -7.77 -3.59 -10.54
C ASP A 55 -7.71 -5.10 -10.81
N GLU A 56 -7.02 -5.51 -11.88
CA GLU A 56 -6.78 -6.92 -12.21
C GLU A 56 -5.92 -7.63 -11.15
N ALA A 57 -4.85 -6.98 -10.69
CA ALA A 57 -3.98 -7.50 -9.64
C ALA A 57 -4.70 -7.62 -8.29
N ALA A 58 -5.56 -6.68 -7.96
CA ALA A 58 -6.41 -6.70 -6.76
C ALA A 58 -7.42 -7.86 -6.83
N ALA A 59 -8.08 -8.05 -7.97
CA ALA A 59 -9.02 -9.14 -8.18
C ALA A 59 -8.34 -10.53 -8.06
N ALA A 60 -7.14 -10.68 -8.62
CA ALA A 60 -6.36 -11.91 -8.52
C ALA A 60 -6.01 -12.28 -7.07
N ARG A 61 -5.95 -11.30 -6.18
CA ARG A 61 -5.67 -11.46 -4.73
C ARG A 61 -6.93 -11.48 -3.88
N ARG A 62 -8.10 -11.51 -4.50
CA ARG A 62 -9.41 -11.47 -3.82
C ARG A 62 -9.64 -10.23 -2.95
N ILE A 63 -8.99 -9.13 -3.29
CA ILE A 63 -9.27 -7.83 -2.69
C ILE A 63 -10.62 -7.34 -3.24
N ALA A 64 -11.57 -7.08 -2.38
CA ALA A 64 -12.84 -6.49 -2.78
C ALA A 64 -12.67 -4.98 -2.99
N VAL A 65 -12.64 -4.55 -4.25
CA VAL A 65 -12.65 -3.12 -4.60
C VAL A 65 -14.10 -2.64 -4.68
N ALA A 66 -14.41 -1.58 -3.97
CA ALA A 66 -15.76 -1.05 -3.86
C ALA A 66 -15.80 0.48 -4.08
N ALA A 67 -16.99 1.01 -4.30
CA ALA A 67 -17.19 2.45 -4.27
C ALA A 67 -16.91 3.01 -2.85
N PRO A 68 -16.46 4.26 -2.71
CA PRO A 68 -16.10 4.83 -1.41
C PRO A 68 -17.20 4.71 -0.34
N ALA A 69 -18.45 4.85 -0.72
CA ALA A 69 -19.58 4.74 0.21
C ALA A 69 -19.80 3.32 0.78
N LYS A 70 -19.25 2.31 0.13
CA LYS A 70 -19.36 0.89 0.52
C LYS A 70 -18.05 0.29 1.03
N ALA A 71 -16.98 1.05 0.95
CA ALA A 71 -15.67 0.59 1.37
C ALA A 71 -15.49 0.68 2.89
N ARG A 72 -14.77 -0.29 3.44
CA ARG A 72 -14.32 -0.25 4.84
C ARG A 72 -13.04 0.57 4.99
N TYR A 73 -12.24 0.62 3.93
CA TYR A 73 -11.01 1.41 3.88
C TYR A 73 -10.96 2.22 2.60
N LEU A 74 -10.44 3.44 2.72
CA LEU A 74 -10.18 4.33 1.60
C LEU A 74 -8.66 4.40 1.43
N VAL A 75 -8.15 4.18 0.22
CA VAL A 75 -6.71 4.20 -0.02
C VAL A 75 -6.33 5.26 -1.05
N ARG A 76 -5.21 5.92 -0.80
CA ARG A 76 -4.56 6.83 -1.73
C ARG A 76 -3.15 6.35 -1.98
N GLY A 77 -2.81 6.18 -3.23
CA GLY A 77 -1.49 5.77 -3.67
C GLY A 77 -0.67 6.95 -4.17
N TYR A 78 0.63 6.90 -3.90
CA TYR A 78 1.62 7.86 -4.41
C TYR A 78 2.79 7.05 -4.95
N LEU A 79 3.07 7.23 -6.25
CA LEU A 79 4.17 6.55 -6.92
C LEU A 79 5.18 7.57 -7.43
N THR A 80 6.45 7.30 -7.18
CA THR A 80 7.55 8.11 -7.68
C THR A 80 8.55 7.22 -8.40
N ALA A 81 8.91 7.58 -9.62
CA ALA A 81 9.91 6.86 -10.38
C ALA A 81 11.23 7.61 -10.37
N SER A 82 12.30 6.90 -10.07
CA SER A 82 13.67 7.41 -10.08
C SER A 82 14.55 6.55 -10.98
N PRO A 83 15.42 7.15 -11.83
CA PRO A 83 16.29 6.37 -12.67
C PRO A 83 17.36 5.67 -11.83
N ILE A 84 17.61 4.41 -12.15
CA ILE A 84 18.72 3.61 -11.61
C ILE A 84 19.49 2.99 -12.76
N GLU A 85 20.66 2.41 -12.48
CA GLU A 85 21.41 1.69 -13.50
C GLU A 85 20.59 0.51 -14.04
N GLY A 86 20.34 0.50 -15.33
CA GLY A 86 19.59 -0.54 -16.04
C GLY A 86 18.06 -0.48 -15.89
N GLY A 87 17.51 0.62 -15.38
CA GLY A 87 16.06 0.74 -15.27
C GLY A 87 15.57 1.90 -14.41
N ALA A 88 14.51 1.66 -13.65
CA ALA A 88 13.92 2.61 -12.73
C ALA A 88 13.59 1.94 -11.40
N GLU A 89 13.67 2.69 -10.32
CA GLU A 89 13.08 2.34 -9.03
C GLU A 89 11.77 3.09 -8.86
N ILE A 90 10.72 2.36 -8.53
CA ILE A 90 9.41 2.93 -8.24
C ILE A 90 9.18 2.84 -6.75
N ASP A 91 9.15 3.99 -6.10
CA ASP A 91 8.72 4.10 -4.71
C ASP A 91 7.21 4.14 -4.65
N ILE A 92 6.63 3.37 -3.75
CA ILE A 92 5.20 3.18 -3.58
C ILE A 92 4.82 3.57 -2.15
N VAL A 93 3.88 4.49 -2.02
CA VAL A 93 3.29 4.83 -0.71
C VAL A 93 1.78 4.70 -0.81
N TRP A 94 1.18 3.96 0.12
CA TRP A 94 -0.26 3.88 0.31
C TRP A 94 -0.65 4.49 1.65
N ASP A 95 -1.50 5.50 1.62
CA ASP A 95 -2.21 5.98 2.81
C ASP A 95 -3.57 5.30 2.89
N VAL A 96 -3.78 4.56 3.96
CA VAL A 96 -5.04 3.88 4.26
C VAL A 96 -5.82 4.68 5.28
N PHE A 97 -7.08 4.97 4.98
CA PHE A 97 -7.99 5.72 5.84
C PHE A 97 -9.22 4.88 6.18
N THR A 98 -9.74 5.14 7.34
CA THR A 98 -11.09 4.68 7.73
C THR A 98 -12.17 5.55 7.06
N PRO A 99 -13.45 5.13 7.04
CA PRO A 99 -14.51 5.92 6.41
C PRO A 99 -14.71 7.32 6.99
N ASP A 100 -14.36 7.53 8.25
CA ASP A 100 -14.36 8.85 8.93
C ASP A 100 -13.08 9.67 8.66
N LYS A 101 -12.29 9.26 7.65
CA LYS A 101 -11.09 9.96 7.15
C LYS A 101 -9.93 10.03 8.15
N GLN A 102 -9.89 9.13 9.12
CA GLN A 102 -8.72 8.96 9.98
C GLN A 102 -7.70 8.07 9.27
N ARG A 103 -6.44 8.48 9.23
CA ARG A 103 -5.38 7.62 8.67
C ARG A 103 -5.14 6.43 9.60
N ALA A 104 -5.47 5.26 9.11
CA ALA A 104 -5.26 4.00 9.81
C ALA A 104 -3.82 3.50 9.68
N GLN A 105 -3.23 3.64 8.47
CA GLN A 105 -1.89 3.14 8.19
C GLN A 105 -1.26 3.86 7.00
N ARG A 106 0.06 3.92 6.98
CA ARG A 106 0.87 4.22 5.79
C ARG A 106 1.73 3.01 5.47
N LEU A 107 1.64 2.55 4.23
CA LEU A 107 2.48 1.48 3.69
C LEU A 107 3.50 2.13 2.76
N SER A 108 4.75 1.71 2.85
CA SER A 108 5.81 2.19 1.98
C SER A 108 6.63 1.01 1.48
N ASP A 109 6.82 0.92 0.19
CA ASP A 109 7.64 -0.10 -0.45
C ASP A 109 8.28 0.45 -1.73
N SER A 110 9.10 -0.33 -2.37
CA SER A 110 9.70 0.00 -3.66
C SER A 110 9.89 -1.24 -4.52
N ILE A 111 9.97 -1.04 -5.81
CA ILE A 111 10.26 -2.09 -6.78
C ILE A 111 11.20 -1.53 -7.85
N ALA A 112 12.27 -2.27 -8.15
CA ALA A 112 13.12 -1.99 -9.29
C ALA A 112 12.56 -2.67 -10.54
N VAL A 113 12.46 -1.93 -11.62
CA VAL A 113 12.04 -2.43 -12.94
C VAL A 113 13.14 -2.18 -13.96
N LYS A 114 13.29 -3.12 -14.88
CA LYS A 114 14.25 -3.01 -15.98
C LYS A 114 13.72 -2.09 -17.07
N GLY A 115 14.62 -1.33 -17.70
CA GLY A 115 14.27 -0.46 -18.81
C GLY A 115 15.50 0.34 -19.26
N SER A 116 15.32 1.12 -20.31
CA SER A 116 16.37 1.99 -20.86
C SER A 116 15.76 3.36 -21.20
N GLY A 117 16.46 4.42 -20.83
CA GLY A 117 16.06 5.79 -21.09
C GLY A 117 16.46 6.73 -19.95
N ASP A 118 16.41 8.02 -20.22
CA ASP A 118 16.77 9.06 -19.25
C ASP A 118 15.57 9.47 -18.36
N ASP A 119 14.35 9.20 -18.82
CA ASP A 119 13.12 9.40 -18.06
C ASP A 119 12.66 8.07 -17.45
N ALA A 120 12.61 8.02 -16.13
CA ALA A 120 12.27 6.82 -15.39
C ALA A 120 10.88 6.25 -15.78
N TRP A 121 9.86 7.10 -15.98
CA TRP A 121 8.55 6.65 -16.43
C TRP A 121 8.53 6.19 -17.89
N ALA A 122 9.32 6.81 -18.76
CA ALA A 122 9.41 6.43 -20.17
C ALA A 122 10.06 5.05 -20.37
N THR A 123 10.80 4.54 -19.39
CA THR A 123 11.40 3.20 -19.45
C THR A 123 10.42 2.07 -19.10
N ILE A 124 9.23 2.41 -18.58
CA ILE A 124 8.28 1.44 -18.05
C ILE A 124 7.40 0.93 -19.19
N ASP A 125 7.61 -0.33 -19.55
CA ASP A 125 6.74 -1.05 -20.48
C ASP A 125 5.53 -1.67 -19.75
N ASP A 126 4.65 -2.35 -20.50
CA ASP A 126 3.46 -2.97 -19.94
C ASP A 126 3.79 -4.07 -18.90
N ALA A 127 4.86 -4.83 -19.13
CA ALA A 127 5.29 -5.87 -18.20
C ALA A 127 5.77 -5.28 -16.87
N ALA A 128 6.55 -4.20 -16.93
CA ALA A 128 7.00 -3.45 -15.75
C ALA A 128 5.82 -2.81 -15.03
N LEU A 129 4.88 -2.21 -15.77
CA LEU A 129 3.67 -1.61 -15.20
C LEU A 129 2.82 -2.64 -14.44
N ASN A 130 2.65 -3.83 -15.02
CA ASN A 130 1.96 -4.96 -14.36
C ASN A 130 2.70 -5.42 -13.11
N SER A 131 4.03 -5.45 -13.12
CA SER A 131 4.84 -5.80 -11.95
C SER A 131 4.66 -4.79 -10.82
N VAL A 132 4.64 -3.49 -11.13
CA VAL A 132 4.37 -2.43 -10.15
C VAL A 132 2.95 -2.56 -9.57
N ALA A 133 1.96 -2.76 -10.42
CA ALA A 133 0.57 -2.97 -9.99
C ALA A 133 0.42 -4.22 -9.12
N GLY A 134 1.10 -5.31 -9.49
CA GLY A 134 1.17 -6.54 -8.69
C GLY A 134 1.74 -6.29 -7.30
N LYS A 135 2.86 -5.59 -7.20
CA LYS A 135 3.48 -5.20 -5.92
C LYS A 135 2.54 -4.36 -5.06
N CYS A 136 1.88 -3.36 -5.66
CA CYS A 136 0.87 -2.54 -4.98
C CYS A 136 -0.27 -3.37 -4.40
N ALA A 137 -0.77 -4.35 -5.16
CA ALA A 137 -1.83 -5.24 -4.70
C ALA A 137 -1.35 -6.21 -3.61
N ASP A 138 -0.10 -6.68 -3.66
CA ASP A 138 0.50 -7.51 -2.61
C ASP A 138 0.58 -6.75 -1.28
N ASP A 139 1.03 -5.51 -1.30
CA ASP A 139 1.14 -4.67 -0.11
C ASP A 139 -0.24 -4.40 0.52
N LEU A 140 -1.24 -4.10 -0.31
CA LEU A 140 -2.62 -3.92 0.15
C LEU A 140 -3.21 -5.23 0.70
N ALA A 141 -3.01 -6.35 0.03
CA ALA A 141 -3.48 -7.65 0.49
C ALA A 141 -2.87 -8.04 1.84
N ALA A 142 -1.56 -7.83 2.00
CA ALA A 142 -0.85 -8.10 3.24
C ALA A 142 -1.42 -7.24 4.39
N TYR A 143 -1.61 -5.95 4.18
CA TYR A 143 -2.23 -5.08 5.18
C TYR A 143 -3.66 -5.50 5.51
N LEU A 144 -4.52 -5.65 4.49
CA LEU A 144 -5.93 -5.99 4.67
C LEU A 144 -6.13 -7.32 5.40
N SER A 145 -5.26 -8.31 5.14
CA SER A 145 -5.32 -9.61 5.80
C SER A 145 -5.07 -9.55 7.32
N ASN A 146 -4.46 -8.46 7.79
CA ASN A 146 -4.19 -8.23 9.21
C ASN A 146 -5.21 -7.29 9.88
N THR A 147 -6.27 -6.89 9.16
CA THR A 147 -7.35 -6.08 9.72
C THR A 147 -8.36 -6.95 10.49
N PRO A 148 -9.06 -6.38 11.48
CA PRO A 148 -10.08 -7.13 12.23
C PRO A 148 -11.19 -7.70 11.36
N GLU A 149 -11.58 -6.97 10.30
CA GLU A 149 -12.64 -7.36 9.38
C GLU A 149 -12.30 -8.62 8.57
N ALA A 150 -11.03 -8.77 8.22
CA ALA A 150 -10.55 -9.91 7.45
C ALA A 150 -10.16 -11.12 8.33
N ALA A 151 -10.17 -10.96 9.66
CA ALA A 151 -9.84 -12.04 10.57
C ALA A 151 -10.79 -13.22 10.40
N PRO A 152 -10.31 -14.48 10.43
CA PRO A 152 -11.17 -15.64 10.31
C PRO A 152 -12.15 -15.73 11.48
N ALA A 153 -13.36 -16.23 11.24
CA ALA A 153 -14.42 -16.33 12.24
C ALA A 153 -14.02 -17.15 13.49
N SER A 154 -13.09 -18.09 13.35
CA SER A 154 -12.53 -18.87 14.46
C SER A 154 -11.74 -18.02 15.49
N ALA A 155 -11.11 -16.93 15.06
CA ALA A 155 -10.40 -16.02 15.96
C ALA A 155 -11.37 -15.20 16.82
N ALA A 156 -12.55 -14.85 16.30
CA ALA A 156 -13.58 -14.12 17.03
C ALA A 156 -14.21 -14.97 18.15
N LEU A 157 -14.36 -16.28 17.94
CA LEU A 157 -14.92 -17.21 18.92
C LEU A 157 -13.95 -17.46 20.11
N SER A 158 -12.66 -17.44 19.87
CA SER A 158 -11.65 -17.59 20.93
C SER A 158 -11.64 -16.41 21.89
N TYR A 159 -11.98 -15.22 21.44
CA TYR A 159 -12.05 -14.02 22.28
C TYR A 159 -13.31 -14.01 23.16
N ALA A 160 -14.42 -14.52 22.66
CA ALA A 160 -15.70 -14.60 23.37
C ALA A 160 -15.70 -15.65 24.48
N GLN A 161 -14.84 -16.67 24.41
CA GLN A 161 -14.73 -17.74 25.41
C GLN A 161 -13.77 -17.43 26.55
N SER A 162 -13.03 -16.31 26.49
CA SER A 162 -12.04 -15.88 27.52
C SER A 162 -12.61 -14.88 28.53
N GLN A 163 -13.89 -14.62 28.49
CA GLN A 163 -14.57 -13.66 29.38
C GLN A 163 -15.39 -14.35 30.47
#